data_a819a6aadbb49abf1738ba9c828215c1
#
_entry.id   a819a6aadbb49abf1738ba9c828215c1
#
_cell.length_a   1.000
_cell.length_b   1.000
_cell.length_c   1.000
_cell.angle_alpha   90.00
_cell.angle_beta   90.00
_cell.angle_gamma   90.00
#
_symmetry.space_group_name_H-M   'P 1'
#
loop_
_entity.id
_entity.type
_entity.pdbx_description
1 polymer ?
#
loop_
_entity_poly.entity_id
_entity_poly.type
_entity_poly.pdbx_seq_one_letter_code
_entity_poly.pdbx_strand_id
1 'polypeptide(L)'
;MINKDEIFELTQNGAQQLNDELEKLKTVDRVKIREAIKDAREQGDLSENADYASARERQAEIEARILEIENILKHAKIMEITKVTVTYLELKRTVSYEVVGTIEADPFAGKISNDSPLGKAVSLYKPGDEFYITTESGKEIKLRLESIN
;
A
#
# COMPACT_ATOMS: atom_id res chain seq x y z
N MET A 1 14.94 -2.11 -10.12
CA MET A 1 15.07 -3.55 -10.32
C MET A 1 14.19 -4.27 -9.33
N ILE A 2 13.18 -4.95 -9.81
CA ILE A 2 12.32 -5.75 -8.93
C ILE A 2 13.12 -6.99 -8.53
N ASN A 3 13.33 -7.13 -7.23
CA ASN A 3 14.05 -8.28 -6.69
C ASN A 3 13.19 -9.54 -6.89
N LYS A 4 13.70 -10.54 -7.61
CA LYS A 4 12.92 -11.75 -7.95
C LYS A 4 12.50 -12.60 -6.73
N ASP A 5 13.09 -12.31 -5.56
CA ASP A 5 12.84 -13.05 -4.32
C ASP A 5 12.04 -12.24 -3.29
N GLU A 6 11.49 -11.10 -3.68
CA GLU A 6 10.68 -10.28 -2.78
C GLU A 6 9.30 -10.90 -2.59
N ILE A 7 8.96 -11.22 -1.34
CA ILE A 7 7.64 -11.72 -0.97
C ILE A 7 6.82 -10.56 -0.43
N PHE A 8 5.62 -10.36 -0.96
CA PHE A 8 4.69 -9.33 -0.51
C PHE A 8 3.66 -9.93 0.45
N GLU A 9 3.65 -9.48 1.69
CA GLU A 9 2.64 -9.88 2.66
C GLU A 9 1.38 -9.03 2.46
N LEU A 10 0.26 -9.69 2.17
CA LEU A 10 -1.03 -9.06 1.92
C LEU A 10 -2.11 -9.72 2.79
N THR A 11 -3.06 -8.92 3.27
CA THR A 11 -4.31 -9.48 3.77
C THR A 11 -5.16 -9.98 2.59
N GLN A 12 -6.12 -10.86 2.87
CA GLN A 12 -7.03 -11.34 1.83
C GLN A 12 -7.80 -10.20 1.17
N ASN A 13 -8.23 -9.22 1.94
CA ASN A 13 -8.91 -8.03 1.43
C ASN A 13 -8.00 -7.18 0.55
N GLY A 14 -6.74 -6.99 0.93
CA GLY A 14 -5.76 -6.27 0.14
C GLY A 14 -5.47 -6.95 -1.20
N ALA A 15 -5.33 -8.26 -1.20
CA ALA A 15 -5.17 -9.04 -2.43
C ALA A 15 -6.40 -8.90 -3.35
N GLN A 16 -7.61 -8.94 -2.79
CA GLN A 16 -8.84 -8.76 -3.55
C GLN A 16 -8.93 -7.35 -4.17
N GLN A 17 -8.57 -6.32 -3.43
CA GLN A 17 -8.55 -4.94 -3.93
C GLN A 17 -7.56 -4.78 -5.10
N LEU A 18 -6.39 -5.40 -5.01
CA LEU A 18 -5.41 -5.38 -6.10
C LEU A 18 -5.91 -6.14 -7.34
N ASN A 19 -6.59 -7.27 -7.15
CA ASN A 19 -7.21 -8.00 -8.26
C ASN A 19 -8.29 -7.16 -8.94
N ASP A 20 -9.14 -6.47 -8.19
CA ASP A 20 -10.19 -5.60 -8.72
C ASP A 20 -9.60 -4.41 -9.48
N GLU A 21 -8.55 -3.79 -8.95
CA GLU A 21 -7.82 -2.72 -9.62
C GLU A 21 -7.20 -3.21 -10.92
N LEU A 22 -6.56 -4.38 -10.91
CA LEU A 22 -5.95 -4.99 -12.09
C LEU A 22 -6.99 -5.25 -13.19
N GLU A 23 -8.13 -5.81 -12.84
CA GLU A 23 -9.23 -6.05 -13.78
C GLU A 23 -9.72 -4.74 -14.40
N LYS A 24 -9.93 -3.70 -13.58
CA LYS A 24 -10.34 -2.37 -14.06
C LYS A 24 -9.31 -1.76 -15.00
N LEU A 25 -8.02 -1.83 -14.64
CA LEU A 25 -6.94 -1.32 -15.49
C LEU A 25 -6.91 -2.00 -16.87
N LYS A 26 -7.10 -3.31 -16.92
CA LYS A 26 -7.06 -4.10 -18.16
C LYS A 26 -8.32 -3.94 -18.99
N THR A 27 -9.49 -3.92 -18.39
CA THR A 27 -10.78 -3.95 -19.12
C THR A 27 -11.38 -2.59 -19.37
N VAL A 28 -11.07 -1.59 -18.55
CA VAL A 28 -11.64 -0.24 -18.66
C VAL A 28 -10.59 0.79 -19.04
N ASP A 29 -9.58 0.97 -18.20
CA ASP A 29 -8.62 2.08 -18.37
C ASP A 29 -7.75 1.91 -19.62
N ARG A 30 -7.27 0.69 -19.86
CA ARG A 30 -6.49 0.37 -21.08
C ARG A 30 -7.29 0.61 -22.34
N VAL A 31 -8.57 0.26 -22.36
CA VAL A 31 -9.45 0.47 -23.51
C VAL A 31 -9.69 1.95 -23.74
N LYS A 32 -10.04 2.70 -22.71
CA LYS A 32 -10.26 4.16 -22.78
C LYS A 32 -9.04 4.91 -23.28
N ILE A 33 -7.84 4.55 -22.81
CA ILE A 33 -6.63 5.25 -23.24
C ILE A 33 -6.25 4.94 -24.70
N ARG A 34 -6.53 3.73 -25.18
CA ARG A 34 -6.36 3.41 -26.60
C ARG A 34 -7.26 4.25 -27.49
N GLU A 35 -8.51 4.45 -27.09
CA GLU A 35 -9.46 5.33 -27.80
C GLU A 35 -8.98 6.77 -27.76
N ALA A 36 -8.53 7.27 -26.62
CA ALA A 36 -8.00 8.63 -26.50
C ALA A 36 -6.77 8.87 -27.40
N ILE A 37 -5.88 7.89 -27.50
CA ILE A 37 -4.72 7.95 -28.40
C ILE A 37 -5.16 7.98 -29.86
N LYS A 38 -6.13 7.15 -30.22
CA LYS A 38 -6.69 7.13 -31.57
C LYS A 38 -7.29 8.49 -31.95
N ASP A 39 -8.12 9.04 -31.05
CA ASP A 39 -8.76 10.35 -31.26
C ASP A 39 -7.72 11.47 -31.40
N ALA A 40 -6.68 11.46 -30.56
CA ALA A 40 -5.60 12.43 -30.62
C ALA A 40 -4.80 12.36 -31.95
N ARG A 41 -4.59 11.16 -32.49
CA ARG A 41 -3.95 10.97 -33.82
C ARG A 41 -4.77 11.53 -34.94
N GLU A 42 -6.09 11.42 -34.88
CA GLU A 42 -7.00 11.91 -35.88
C GLU A 42 -7.09 13.45 -35.92
N GLN A 43 -6.64 14.14 -34.87
CA GLN A 43 -6.71 15.61 -34.77
C GLN A 43 -5.54 16.36 -35.36
N GLY A 44 -4.54 15.71 -35.96
CA GLY A 44 -3.50 16.38 -36.72
C GLY A 44 -2.05 16.03 -36.40
N ASP A 45 -1.14 17.02 -36.41
CA ASP A 45 0.29 16.83 -36.24
C ASP A 45 0.66 16.30 -34.84
N LEU A 46 1.25 15.12 -34.79
CA LEU A 46 1.63 14.44 -33.55
C LEU A 46 2.82 15.09 -32.83
N SER A 47 3.65 15.83 -33.54
CA SER A 47 4.86 16.46 -32.96
C SER A 47 4.54 17.63 -32.03
N GLU A 48 3.40 18.30 -32.22
CA GLU A 48 2.93 19.43 -31.42
C GLU A 48 1.61 19.14 -30.70
N ASN A 49 1.15 17.89 -30.72
CA ASN A 49 -0.13 17.49 -30.14
C ASN A 49 0.03 17.16 -28.67
N ALA A 50 -0.32 18.11 -27.81
CA ALA A 50 -0.27 17.96 -26.34
C ALA A 50 -1.21 16.85 -25.84
N ASP A 51 -2.38 16.67 -26.47
CA ASP A 51 -3.33 15.63 -26.12
C ASP A 51 -2.77 14.23 -26.43
N TYR A 52 -2.07 14.09 -27.55
CA TYR A 52 -1.39 12.84 -27.90
C TYR A 52 -0.27 12.50 -26.90
N ALA A 53 0.57 13.47 -26.56
CA ALA A 53 1.66 13.30 -25.61
C ALA A 53 1.12 12.91 -24.23
N SER A 54 0.08 13.60 -23.75
CA SER A 54 -0.59 13.33 -22.48
C SER A 54 -1.22 11.93 -22.44
N ALA A 55 -1.88 11.52 -23.53
CA ALA A 55 -2.49 10.20 -23.64
C ALA A 55 -1.43 9.08 -23.64
N ARG A 56 -0.30 9.29 -24.31
CA ARG A 56 0.83 8.34 -24.31
C ARG A 56 1.46 8.20 -22.94
N GLU A 57 1.63 9.30 -22.21
CA GLU A 57 2.12 9.29 -20.84
C GLU A 57 1.17 8.51 -19.91
N ARG A 58 -0.12 8.77 -20.02
CA ARG A 58 -1.14 8.05 -19.26
C ARG A 58 -1.16 6.55 -19.59
N GLN A 59 -0.99 6.19 -20.83
CA GLN A 59 -0.87 4.78 -21.25
C GLN A 59 0.32 4.10 -20.55
N ALA A 60 1.47 4.78 -20.51
CA ALA A 60 2.66 4.24 -19.84
C ALA A 60 2.43 4.02 -18.35
N GLU A 61 1.75 4.95 -17.68
CA GLU A 61 1.38 4.80 -16.27
C GLU A 61 0.46 3.58 -16.03
N ILE A 62 -0.55 3.40 -16.87
CA ILE A 62 -1.48 2.26 -16.79
C ILE A 62 -0.72 0.94 -16.95
N GLU A 63 0.12 0.83 -17.98
CA GLU A 63 0.89 -0.38 -18.23
C GLU A 63 1.90 -0.68 -17.09
N ALA A 64 2.56 0.35 -16.58
CA ALA A 64 3.46 0.21 -15.44
C ALA A 64 2.73 -0.28 -14.19
N ARG A 65 1.54 0.25 -13.90
CA ARG A 65 0.72 -0.18 -12.76
C ARG A 65 0.23 -1.62 -12.91
N ILE A 66 -0.15 -2.02 -14.11
CA ILE A 66 -0.54 -3.42 -14.40
C ILE A 66 0.62 -4.37 -14.08
N LEU A 67 1.82 -4.07 -14.55
CA LEU A 67 3.01 -4.90 -14.30
C LEU A 67 3.35 -4.96 -12.80
N GLU A 68 3.25 -3.83 -12.11
CA GLU A 68 3.47 -3.75 -10.66
C GLU A 68 2.51 -4.65 -9.91
N ILE A 69 1.20 -4.53 -10.17
CA ILE A 69 0.18 -5.35 -9.49
C ILE A 69 0.35 -6.83 -9.81
N GLU A 70 0.61 -7.19 -11.07
CA GLU A 70 0.86 -8.58 -11.46
C GLU A 70 2.06 -9.16 -10.72
N ASN A 71 3.13 -8.38 -10.55
CA ASN A 71 4.29 -8.81 -9.79
C ASN A 71 3.97 -8.99 -8.30
N ILE A 72 3.25 -8.06 -7.70
CA ILE A 72 2.83 -8.16 -6.29
C ILE A 72 1.98 -9.41 -6.07
N LEU A 73 0.97 -9.64 -6.91
CA LEU A 73 0.07 -10.79 -6.77
C LEU A 73 0.78 -12.12 -7.02
N LYS A 74 1.74 -12.15 -7.93
CA LYS A 74 2.54 -13.34 -8.21
C LYS A 74 3.39 -13.78 -7.03
N HIS A 75 3.87 -12.84 -6.22
CA HIS A 75 4.74 -13.10 -5.07
C HIS A 75 4.03 -12.82 -3.74
N ALA A 76 2.70 -12.77 -3.75
CA ALA A 76 1.92 -12.49 -2.56
C ALA A 76 1.88 -13.68 -1.60
N LYS A 77 2.02 -13.37 -0.30
CA LYS A 77 1.75 -14.29 0.80
C LYS A 77 0.59 -13.71 1.62
N ILE A 78 -0.47 -14.48 1.77
CA ILE A 78 -1.64 -14.02 2.54
C ILE A 78 -1.31 -14.08 4.03
N MET A 79 -1.56 -12.99 4.73
CA MET A 79 -1.39 -12.86 6.18
C MET A 79 -2.71 -12.54 6.85
N GLU A 80 -2.83 -12.93 8.11
CA GLU A 80 -3.97 -12.55 8.94
C GLU A 80 -3.76 -11.15 9.53
N ILE A 81 -4.85 -10.40 9.69
CA ILE A 81 -4.82 -9.09 10.34
C ILE A 81 -4.70 -9.29 11.86
N THR A 82 -3.71 -8.64 12.45
CA THR A 82 -3.57 -8.55 13.89
C THR A 82 -4.04 -7.17 14.36
N LYS A 83 -4.99 -7.14 15.28
CA LYS A 83 -5.46 -5.90 15.91
C LYS A 83 -4.72 -5.69 17.22
N VAL A 84 -4.13 -4.52 17.39
CA VAL A 84 -3.42 -4.14 18.60
C VAL A 84 -4.01 -2.85 19.17
N THR A 85 -4.10 -2.79 20.50
CA THR A 85 -4.49 -1.59 21.21
C THR A 85 -3.34 -1.16 22.10
N VAL A 86 -2.90 0.07 21.97
CA VAL A 86 -1.78 0.65 22.72
C VAL A 86 -2.18 1.97 23.35
N THR A 87 -1.57 2.29 24.49
CA THR A 87 -1.73 3.56 25.17
C THR A 87 -0.41 4.35 25.06
N TYR A 88 -0.50 5.55 24.52
CA TYR A 88 0.58 6.53 24.53
C TYR A 88 0.61 7.18 25.90
N LEU A 89 1.58 6.77 26.74
CA LEU A 89 1.58 7.12 28.16
C LEU A 89 1.71 8.62 28.43
N GLU A 90 2.51 9.33 27.65
CA GLU A 90 2.67 10.79 27.79
C GLU A 90 1.39 11.55 27.42
N LEU A 91 0.71 11.10 26.35
CA LEU A 91 -0.50 11.74 25.86
C LEU A 91 -1.78 11.24 26.56
N LYS A 92 -1.66 10.18 27.37
CA LYS A 92 -2.81 9.48 28.01
C LYS A 92 -3.90 9.12 26.98
N ARG A 93 -3.49 8.66 25.81
CA ARG A 93 -4.37 8.34 24.70
C ARG A 93 -4.22 6.88 24.30
N THR A 94 -5.35 6.19 24.20
CA THR A 94 -5.41 4.79 23.77
C THR A 94 -5.88 4.75 22.31
N VAL A 95 -5.16 4.02 21.46
CA VAL A 95 -5.44 3.88 20.03
C VAL A 95 -5.35 2.41 19.65
N SER A 96 -6.26 2.01 18.76
CA SER A 96 -6.25 0.67 18.16
C SER A 96 -5.76 0.75 16.70
N TYR A 97 -4.91 -0.21 16.33
CA TYR A 97 -4.37 -0.34 15.00
C TYR A 97 -4.58 -1.74 14.44
N GLU A 98 -4.64 -1.84 13.13
CA GLU A 98 -4.51 -3.10 12.41
C GLU A 98 -3.08 -3.22 11.89
N VAL A 99 -2.40 -4.32 12.21
CA VAL A 99 -1.07 -4.61 11.68
C VAL A 99 -1.22 -5.36 10.36
N VAL A 100 -0.70 -4.78 9.30
CA VAL A 100 -0.82 -5.28 7.92
C VAL A 100 0.55 -5.31 7.25
N GLY A 101 0.63 -5.80 6.03
CA GLY A 101 1.84 -5.71 5.22
C GLY A 101 2.13 -4.27 4.78
N THR A 102 3.36 -4.00 4.39
CA THR A 102 3.83 -2.65 4.05
C THR A 102 3.03 -1.99 2.92
N ILE A 103 2.58 -2.77 1.94
CA ILE A 103 1.79 -2.28 0.80
C ILE A 103 0.42 -1.75 1.23
N GLU A 104 -0.20 -2.37 2.23
CA GLU A 104 -1.53 -2.00 2.72
C GLU A 104 -1.50 -0.96 3.83
N ALA A 105 -0.32 -0.61 4.34
CA ALA A 105 -0.19 0.33 5.45
C ALA A 105 -0.78 1.70 5.09
N ASP A 106 -1.67 2.18 5.94
CA ASP A 106 -2.31 3.48 5.83
C ASP A 106 -2.55 4.03 7.24
N PRO A 107 -1.64 4.88 7.74
CA PRO A 107 -1.76 5.45 9.09
C PRO A 107 -3.06 6.22 9.33
N PHE A 108 -3.61 6.85 8.29
CA PHE A 108 -4.89 7.59 8.39
C PHE A 108 -6.09 6.65 8.58
N ALA A 109 -6.00 5.43 8.08
CA ALA A 109 -7.01 4.39 8.27
C ALA A 109 -6.73 3.48 9.49
N GLY A 110 -5.72 3.80 10.29
CA GLY A 110 -5.33 2.99 11.46
C GLY A 110 -4.64 1.68 11.09
N LYS A 111 -4.06 1.59 9.89
CA LYS A 111 -3.33 0.41 9.42
C LYS A 111 -1.84 0.68 9.44
N ILE A 112 -1.11 -0.03 10.28
CA ILE A 112 0.33 0.09 10.42
C ILE A 112 1.05 -1.09 9.80
N SER A 113 2.22 -0.83 9.23
CA SER A 113 3.07 -1.88 8.68
C SER A 113 3.65 -2.76 9.78
N ASN A 114 3.72 -4.07 9.55
CA ASN A 114 4.46 -5.00 10.39
C ASN A 114 5.97 -4.68 10.44
N ASP A 115 6.48 -3.92 9.47
CA ASP A 115 7.87 -3.42 9.44
C ASP A 115 8.04 -2.05 10.11
N SER A 116 6.96 -1.39 10.51
CA SER A 116 7.04 -0.12 11.23
C SER A 116 7.59 -0.31 12.65
N PRO A 117 8.13 0.76 13.29
CA PRO A 117 8.62 0.66 14.66
C PRO A 117 7.60 0.06 15.63
N LEU A 118 6.34 0.50 15.58
CA LEU A 118 5.27 -0.03 16.41
C LEU A 118 4.90 -1.47 16.01
N GLY A 119 4.78 -1.76 14.71
CA GLY A 119 4.45 -3.10 14.22
C GLY A 119 5.48 -4.15 14.63
N LYS A 120 6.76 -3.81 14.59
CA LYS A 120 7.84 -4.69 15.09
C LYS A 120 7.79 -4.86 16.60
N ALA A 121 7.57 -3.77 17.32
CA ALA A 121 7.55 -3.79 18.79
C ALA A 121 6.42 -4.66 19.35
N VAL A 122 5.21 -4.57 18.81
CA VAL A 122 4.06 -5.34 19.33
C VAL A 122 4.24 -6.85 19.17
N SER A 123 5.10 -7.30 18.27
CA SER A 123 5.43 -8.73 18.13
C SER A 123 6.34 -9.25 19.23
N LEU A 124 7.03 -8.37 19.95
CA LEU A 124 8.01 -8.71 20.99
C LEU A 124 7.44 -8.65 22.42
N TYR A 125 6.32 -7.98 22.60
CA TYR A 125 5.75 -7.71 23.93
C TYR A 125 4.40 -8.39 24.12
N LYS A 126 3.97 -8.45 25.39
CA LYS A 126 2.69 -9.03 25.80
C LYS A 126 1.76 -7.94 26.33
N PRO A 127 0.43 -8.15 26.34
CA PRO A 127 -0.50 -7.23 26.99
C PRO A 127 -0.08 -6.91 28.42
N GLY A 128 -0.05 -5.63 28.76
CA GLY A 128 0.42 -5.09 30.03
C GLY A 128 1.86 -4.60 30.02
N ASP A 129 2.67 -4.99 29.05
CA ASP A 129 4.06 -4.54 28.94
C ASP A 129 4.14 -3.07 28.49
N GLU A 130 5.11 -2.36 29.07
CA GLU A 130 5.49 -1.02 28.66
C GLU A 130 6.80 -1.08 27.87
N PHE A 131 6.90 -0.30 26.81
CA PHE A 131 8.07 -0.29 25.93
C PHE A 131 8.25 1.05 25.25
N TYR A 132 9.43 1.25 24.68
CA TYR A 132 9.75 2.44 23.88
C TYR A 132 9.83 2.08 22.41
N ILE A 133 9.34 2.97 21.57
CA ILE A 133 9.61 2.94 20.12
C ILE A 133 10.35 4.21 19.74
N THR A 134 11.17 4.12 18.70
CA THR A 134 11.85 5.28 18.11
C THR A 134 11.19 5.60 16.78
N THR A 135 10.69 6.81 16.63
CA THR A 135 10.08 7.29 15.39
C THR A 135 11.16 7.59 14.35
N GLU A 136 10.75 7.75 13.08
CA GLU A 136 11.65 8.13 11.99
C GLU A 136 12.39 9.45 12.27
N SER A 137 11.80 10.37 13.03
CA SER A 137 12.43 11.61 13.47
C SER A 137 13.44 11.45 14.62
N GLY A 138 13.62 10.22 15.12
CA GLY A 138 14.53 9.91 16.23
C GLY A 138 13.92 10.14 17.61
N LYS A 139 12.65 10.46 17.72
CA LYS A 139 11.96 10.65 18.99
C LYS A 139 11.59 9.31 19.62
N GLU A 140 11.92 9.14 20.91
CA GLU A 140 11.45 7.99 21.69
C GLU A 140 10.06 8.26 22.28
N ILE A 141 9.18 7.28 22.13
CA ILE A 141 7.81 7.34 22.67
C ILE A 141 7.58 6.12 23.53
N LYS A 142 7.07 6.35 24.75
CA LYS A 142 6.71 5.26 25.68
C LYS A 142 5.26 4.85 25.49
N LEU A 143 5.06 3.57 25.33
CA LEU A 143 3.77 2.94 25.07
C LEU A 143 3.51 1.80 26.04
N ARG A 144 2.24 1.50 26.26
CA ARG A 144 1.81 0.27 26.92
C ARG A 144 0.93 -0.54 25.98
N LEU A 145 1.24 -1.81 25.81
CA LEU A 145 0.41 -2.72 25.03
C LEU A 145 -0.80 -3.14 25.87
N GLU A 146 -1.99 -2.80 25.42
CA GLU A 146 -3.24 -3.12 26.12
C GLU A 146 -3.82 -4.48 25.68
N SER A 147 -3.86 -4.73 24.37
CA SER A 147 -4.38 -5.99 23.83
C SER A 147 -3.80 -6.33 22.47
N ILE A 148 -3.79 -7.62 22.15
CA ILE A 148 -3.48 -8.19 20.83
C ILE A 148 -4.56 -9.23 20.53
N ASN A 149 -5.14 -9.14 19.35
CA ASN A 149 -6.14 -10.11 18.88
C ASN A 149 -5.68 -10.80 17.60
#